data_30c95a46148051cdebd5daf12fdc3aae
#
_entry.id   30c95a46148051cdebd5daf12fdc3aae
#
_cell.length_a   1.000
_cell.length_b   1.000
_cell.length_c   1.000
_cell.angle_alpha   90.00
_cell.angle_beta   90.00
_cell.angle_gamma   90.00
#
_symmetry.space_group_name_H-M   'P 1'
#
loop_
_entity.id
_entity.type
_entity.pdbx_description
1 polymer ?
#
loop_
_entity_poly.entity_id
_entity_poly.type
_entity_poly.pdbx_seq_one_letter_code
_entity_poly.pdbx_strand_id
1 'polypeptide(L)'
;MTTSQMSQNTSNPAKKPVVGVLLVHGLNGTSSDFAGLEEFLQDRGMLTNNMLLPGHGVHVRELISKGWSDWEKAVRQELQALKQRCDVVFLVGHSLGGALALHVAAHEEVAGIVSMCAPLYMHPWTELVVGLAKRVTPLLPSLGEDVHWQIRRRYKRDVYRWMPMASVESMLRFLPQLRAELPHVTVPTLVMTSIFDHVVPARDGREIYRLLGSKEKYLVTLHRSYHVIMKDHDREEVFAKTAAFITCYASKASAHGAIAPVEQTA
;
A
#
# COMPACT_ATOMS: atom_id res chain seq x y z
N MET A 1 50.17 11.63 44.28
CA MET A 1 48.86 12.26 43.91
C MET A 1 48.60 11.91 42.45
N THR A 2 47.84 10.85 42.20
CA THR A 2 47.54 10.36 40.85
C THR A 2 46.09 10.72 40.56
N THR A 3 45.87 11.71 39.72
CA THR A 3 44.55 12.15 39.25
C THR A 3 44.07 11.19 38.17
N SER A 4 43.07 10.37 38.54
CA SER A 4 42.34 9.54 37.60
C SER A 4 41.42 10.39 36.74
N GLN A 5 41.70 10.47 35.45
CA GLN A 5 40.79 11.08 34.48
C GLN A 5 39.64 10.10 34.19
N MET A 6 38.44 10.38 34.70
CA MET A 6 37.22 9.73 34.27
C MET A 6 36.87 10.17 32.83
N SER A 7 37.10 9.27 31.90
CA SER A 7 36.59 9.41 30.52
C SER A 7 35.07 9.43 30.55
N GLN A 8 34.45 10.60 30.29
CA GLN A 8 33.04 10.72 30.05
C GLN A 8 32.74 10.17 28.65
N ASN A 9 32.23 8.96 28.60
CA ASN A 9 31.73 8.35 27.39
C ASN A 9 30.37 9.02 27.05
N THR A 10 30.40 10.15 26.33
CA THR A 10 29.21 10.81 25.79
C THR A 10 28.72 9.97 24.61
N SER A 11 27.84 9.01 24.89
CA SER A 11 27.07 8.32 23.86
C SER A 11 26.24 9.37 23.10
N ASN A 12 26.68 9.66 21.89
CA ASN A 12 25.93 10.50 20.95
C ASN A 12 24.54 9.86 20.74
N PRO A 13 23.41 10.54 20.99
CA PRO A 13 22.10 9.93 20.78
C PRO A 13 21.98 9.50 19.33
N ALA A 14 21.74 8.21 19.11
CA ALA A 14 21.59 7.64 17.78
C ALA A 14 20.54 8.47 17.00
N LYS A 15 20.95 8.99 15.84
CA LYS A 15 20.08 9.78 14.96
C LYS A 15 18.85 8.93 14.63
N LYS A 16 17.63 9.46 14.88
CA LYS A 16 16.41 8.77 14.50
C LYS A 16 16.39 8.50 12.99
N PRO A 17 16.03 7.29 12.55
CA PRO A 17 15.99 6.97 11.13
C PRO A 17 14.97 7.84 10.40
N VAL A 18 15.29 8.22 9.18
CA VAL A 18 14.34 8.84 8.26
C VAL A 18 13.43 7.75 7.72
N VAL A 19 12.17 7.78 8.11
CA VAL A 19 11.15 6.80 7.70
C VAL A 19 10.43 7.30 6.45
N GLY A 20 10.54 6.56 5.36
CA GLY A 20 9.81 6.81 4.11
C GLY A 20 8.55 5.96 4.01
N VAL A 21 7.47 6.52 3.47
CA VAL A 21 6.21 5.82 3.21
C VAL A 21 5.75 6.11 1.78
N LEU A 22 5.72 5.07 0.94
CA LEU A 22 5.15 5.15 -0.40
C LEU A 22 3.67 4.76 -0.34
N LEU A 23 2.79 5.70 -0.69
CA LEU A 23 1.34 5.53 -0.71
C LEU A 23 0.88 5.23 -2.15
N VAL A 24 0.20 4.10 -2.37
CA VAL A 24 -0.21 3.60 -3.70
C VAL A 24 -1.72 3.41 -3.75
N HIS A 25 -2.42 4.28 -4.49
CA HIS A 25 -3.88 4.25 -4.62
C HIS A 25 -4.40 3.08 -5.48
N GLY A 26 -5.71 2.86 -5.45
CA GLY A 26 -6.40 1.82 -6.20
C GLY A 26 -6.68 2.16 -7.67
N LEU A 27 -7.15 1.17 -8.43
CA LEU A 27 -7.65 1.37 -9.79
C LEU A 27 -8.81 2.38 -9.78
N ASN A 28 -8.79 3.32 -10.70
CA ASN A 28 -9.75 4.41 -10.78
C ASN A 28 -9.73 5.41 -9.60
N GLY A 29 -8.76 5.29 -8.70
CA GLY A 29 -8.49 6.23 -7.61
C GLY A 29 -7.49 7.33 -8.00
N THR A 30 -7.13 8.14 -7.04
CA THR A 30 -6.09 9.17 -7.15
C THR A 30 -5.33 9.31 -5.83
N SER A 31 -4.28 10.14 -5.80
CA SER A 31 -3.57 10.47 -4.56
C SER A 31 -4.49 11.07 -3.49
N SER A 32 -5.63 11.69 -3.86
CA SER A 32 -6.61 12.22 -2.89
C SER A 32 -7.21 11.14 -1.97
N ASP A 33 -7.11 9.85 -2.35
CA ASP A 33 -7.59 8.75 -1.50
C ASP A 33 -6.81 8.65 -0.20
N PHE A 34 -5.54 9.03 -0.24
CA PHE A 34 -4.65 8.99 0.92
C PHE A 34 -4.42 10.35 1.60
N ALA A 35 -4.98 11.45 1.09
CA ALA A 35 -4.65 12.80 1.58
C ALA A 35 -4.69 12.92 3.12
N GLY A 36 -5.77 12.46 3.77
CA GLY A 36 -5.85 12.52 5.23
C GLY A 36 -4.88 11.58 5.96
N LEU A 37 -4.59 10.40 5.40
CA LEU A 37 -3.58 9.49 5.97
C LEU A 37 -2.18 10.06 5.76
N GLU A 38 -1.91 10.66 4.61
CA GLU A 38 -0.64 11.31 4.31
C GLU A 38 -0.33 12.39 5.34
N GLU A 39 -1.25 13.34 5.56
CA GLU A 39 -1.13 14.39 6.57
C GLU A 39 -0.87 13.78 7.96
N PHE A 40 -1.64 12.76 8.33
CA PHE A 40 -1.51 12.08 9.62
C PHE A 40 -0.13 11.44 9.85
N LEU A 41 0.50 10.90 8.80
CA LEU A 41 1.85 10.31 8.85
C LEU A 41 2.94 11.39 8.86
N GLN A 42 2.76 12.47 8.07
CA GLN A 42 3.67 13.62 8.04
C GLN A 42 3.74 14.34 9.40
N ASP A 43 2.61 14.51 10.09
CA ASP A 43 2.55 15.07 11.44
C ASP A 43 3.35 14.24 12.47
N ARG A 44 3.67 12.98 12.12
CA ARG A 44 4.50 12.07 12.92
C ARG A 44 5.94 11.99 12.46
N GLY A 45 6.34 12.90 11.56
CA GLY A 45 7.70 13.03 11.07
C GLY A 45 8.10 11.99 10.01
N MET A 46 7.14 11.32 9.37
CA MET A 46 7.40 10.39 8.27
C MET A 46 7.47 11.17 6.94
N LEU A 47 8.43 10.81 6.08
CA LEU A 47 8.50 11.32 4.72
C LEU A 47 7.58 10.51 3.82
N THR A 48 6.53 11.12 3.30
CA THR A 48 5.56 10.44 2.42
C THR A 48 5.83 10.74 0.95
N ASN A 49 5.54 9.77 0.11
CA ASN A 49 5.36 9.94 -1.33
C ASN A 49 3.99 9.36 -1.69
N ASN A 50 3.03 10.23 -1.95
CA ASN A 50 1.67 9.89 -2.34
C ASN A 50 1.58 9.91 -3.86
N MET A 51 2.04 8.82 -4.47
CA MET A 51 2.20 8.72 -5.91
C MET A 51 0.88 8.68 -6.67
N LEU A 52 0.92 9.15 -7.91
CA LEU A 52 -0.16 8.97 -8.87
C LEU A 52 0.25 7.90 -9.88
N LEU A 53 -0.52 6.81 -9.95
CA LEU A 53 -0.26 5.72 -10.90
C LEU A 53 -0.41 6.20 -12.35
N PRO A 54 0.44 5.72 -13.29
CA PRO A 54 0.35 6.09 -14.70
C PRO A 54 -1.05 5.96 -15.29
N GLY A 55 -1.49 6.99 -15.99
CA GLY A 55 -2.82 7.07 -16.60
C GLY A 55 -3.94 7.52 -15.67
N HIS A 56 -3.69 7.67 -14.36
CA HIS A 56 -4.65 8.19 -13.39
C HIS A 56 -4.55 9.73 -13.25
N GLY A 57 -5.61 10.36 -12.72
CA GLY A 57 -5.64 11.81 -12.49
C GLY A 57 -5.72 12.69 -13.75
N VAL A 58 -5.79 12.08 -14.93
CA VAL A 58 -5.87 12.73 -16.25
C VAL A 58 -7.09 12.20 -17.01
N HIS A 59 -7.14 12.36 -18.33
CA HIS A 59 -8.28 11.85 -19.10
C HIS A 59 -8.30 10.31 -19.15
N VAL A 60 -9.48 9.68 -19.06
CA VAL A 60 -9.68 8.22 -19.04
C VAL A 60 -8.99 7.48 -20.21
N ARG A 61 -8.76 8.13 -21.35
CA ARG A 61 -8.03 7.56 -22.50
C ARG A 61 -6.59 7.20 -22.15
N GLU A 62 -5.97 7.94 -21.26
CA GLU A 62 -4.60 7.64 -20.79
C GLU A 62 -4.58 6.33 -19.99
N LEU A 63 -5.62 6.09 -19.18
CA LEU A 63 -5.75 4.87 -18.39
C LEU A 63 -6.00 3.62 -19.26
N ILE A 64 -6.70 3.76 -20.41
CA ILE A 64 -6.96 2.64 -21.33
C ILE A 64 -5.67 2.00 -21.82
N SER A 65 -4.62 2.80 -22.05
CA SER A 65 -3.33 2.33 -22.56
C SER A 65 -2.42 1.74 -21.51
N LYS A 66 -2.81 1.77 -20.22
CA LYS A 66 -2.00 1.32 -19.09
C LYS A 66 -2.49 0.00 -18.53
N GLY A 67 -1.52 -0.81 -18.10
CA GLY A 67 -1.75 -2.09 -17.48
C GLY A 67 -0.96 -2.27 -16.19
N TRP A 68 -1.12 -3.41 -15.55
CA TRP A 68 -0.50 -3.70 -14.27
C TRP A 68 1.04 -3.59 -14.31
N SER A 69 1.69 -3.95 -15.43
CA SER A 69 3.14 -3.83 -15.60
C SER A 69 3.63 -2.38 -15.65
N ASP A 70 2.84 -1.45 -16.22
CA ASP A 70 3.16 -0.02 -16.19
C ASP A 70 3.09 0.52 -14.75
N TRP A 71 2.07 0.11 -14.01
CA TRP A 71 1.86 0.54 -12.63
C TRP A 71 2.91 -0.06 -11.69
N GLU A 72 3.21 -1.35 -11.82
CA GLU A 72 4.28 -2.02 -11.07
C GLU A 72 5.63 -1.32 -11.29
N LYS A 73 5.99 -1.05 -12.54
CA LYS A 73 7.23 -0.33 -12.88
C LYS A 73 7.29 1.04 -12.22
N ALA A 74 6.17 1.78 -12.23
CA ALA A 74 6.10 3.08 -11.57
C ALA A 74 6.27 2.97 -10.05
N VAL A 75 5.63 1.98 -9.40
CA VAL A 75 5.80 1.73 -7.96
C VAL A 75 7.25 1.43 -7.61
N ARG A 76 7.95 0.60 -8.41
CA ARG A 76 9.39 0.33 -8.21
C ARG A 76 10.24 1.59 -8.37
N GLN A 77 9.97 2.41 -9.38
CA GLN A 77 10.72 3.66 -9.60
C GLN A 77 10.58 4.61 -8.40
N GLU A 78 9.35 4.82 -7.91
CA GLU A 78 9.09 5.67 -6.75
C GLU A 78 9.68 5.08 -5.46
N LEU A 79 9.64 3.75 -5.30
CA LEU A 79 10.29 3.07 -4.19
C LEU A 79 11.81 3.32 -4.19
N GLN A 80 12.47 3.15 -5.34
CA GLN A 80 13.91 3.39 -5.45
C GLN A 80 14.26 4.86 -5.19
N ALA A 81 13.47 5.81 -5.69
CA ALA A 81 13.66 7.24 -5.42
C ALA A 81 13.51 7.56 -3.92
N LEU A 82 12.56 6.91 -3.23
CA LEU A 82 12.35 7.10 -1.80
C LEU A 82 13.47 6.46 -0.96
N LYS A 83 14.00 5.31 -1.36
CA LYS A 83 15.15 4.64 -0.73
C LYS A 83 16.43 5.50 -0.75
N GLN A 84 16.60 6.39 -1.72
CA GLN A 84 17.74 7.32 -1.75
C GLN A 84 17.67 8.41 -0.68
N ARG A 85 16.51 8.62 -0.06
CA ARG A 85 16.21 9.72 0.85
C ARG A 85 15.86 9.27 2.27
N CYS A 86 15.60 7.97 2.45
CA CYS A 86 15.12 7.40 3.70
C CYS A 86 15.96 6.20 4.12
N ASP A 87 16.16 6.05 5.41
CA ASP A 87 16.90 4.91 5.99
C ASP A 87 16.06 3.63 5.94
N VAL A 88 14.72 3.76 6.08
CA VAL A 88 13.75 2.65 6.00
C VAL A 88 12.53 3.08 5.21
N VAL A 89 11.99 2.20 4.36
CA VAL A 89 10.82 2.50 3.53
C VAL A 89 9.73 1.47 3.71
N PHE A 90 8.49 1.95 3.88
CA PHE A 90 7.27 1.16 3.94
C PHE A 90 6.42 1.37 2.69
N LEU A 91 5.73 0.31 2.25
CA LEU A 91 4.70 0.40 1.21
C LEU A 91 3.32 0.37 1.87
N VAL A 92 2.49 1.32 1.52
CA VAL A 92 1.08 1.39 1.96
C VAL A 92 0.20 1.48 0.72
N GLY A 93 -0.58 0.45 0.47
CA GLY A 93 -1.38 0.37 -0.74
C GLY A 93 -2.85 0.07 -0.48
N HIS A 94 -3.73 0.64 -1.30
CA HIS A 94 -5.16 0.39 -1.27
C HIS A 94 -5.61 -0.32 -2.55
N SER A 95 -6.48 -1.33 -2.42
CA SER A 95 -7.06 -2.04 -3.56
C SER A 95 -5.96 -2.56 -4.51
N LEU A 96 -5.99 -2.20 -5.80
CA LEU A 96 -4.89 -2.48 -6.74
C LEU A 96 -3.52 -2.07 -6.18
N GLY A 97 -3.42 -0.90 -5.56
CA GLY A 97 -2.19 -0.43 -4.92
C GLY A 97 -1.69 -1.35 -3.80
N GLY A 98 -2.62 -1.94 -3.04
CA GLY A 98 -2.31 -2.95 -2.02
C GLY A 98 -1.77 -4.25 -2.63
N ALA A 99 -2.34 -4.69 -3.75
CA ALA A 99 -1.87 -5.84 -4.52
C ALA A 99 -0.47 -5.59 -5.12
N LEU A 100 -0.24 -4.39 -5.69
CA LEU A 100 1.06 -3.97 -6.22
C LEU A 100 2.12 -3.86 -5.12
N ALA A 101 1.77 -3.34 -3.95
CA ALA A 101 2.68 -3.25 -2.80
C ALA A 101 3.15 -4.63 -2.34
N LEU A 102 2.23 -5.61 -2.26
CA LEU A 102 2.56 -6.99 -1.94
C LEU A 102 3.47 -7.64 -2.99
N HIS A 103 3.15 -7.45 -4.27
CA HIS A 103 3.96 -7.94 -5.39
C HIS A 103 5.37 -7.35 -5.37
N VAL A 104 5.49 -6.03 -5.25
CA VAL A 104 6.80 -5.37 -5.23
C VAL A 104 7.64 -5.85 -4.04
N ALA A 105 7.05 -6.03 -2.87
CA ALA A 105 7.76 -6.52 -1.69
C ALA A 105 8.14 -8.01 -1.72
N ALA A 106 7.60 -8.81 -2.65
CA ALA A 106 8.09 -10.15 -2.92
C ALA A 106 9.45 -10.15 -3.66
N HIS A 107 9.84 -9.01 -4.26
CA HIS A 107 11.03 -8.86 -5.08
C HIS A 107 11.97 -7.75 -4.63
N GLU A 108 11.52 -6.85 -3.78
CA GLU A 108 12.26 -5.66 -3.33
C GLU A 108 12.29 -5.59 -1.81
N GLU A 109 13.43 -5.19 -1.26
CA GLU A 109 13.56 -4.97 0.18
C GLU A 109 12.75 -3.74 0.61
N VAL A 110 11.88 -3.92 1.58
CA VAL A 110 11.13 -2.87 2.28
C VAL A 110 11.04 -3.22 3.76
N ALA A 111 10.82 -2.22 4.61
CA ALA A 111 10.73 -2.42 6.06
C ALA A 111 9.40 -3.03 6.50
N GLY A 112 8.37 -2.92 5.68
CA GLY A 112 7.06 -3.52 5.92
C GLY A 112 5.99 -3.02 4.95
N ILE A 113 4.83 -3.65 5.00
CA ILE A 113 3.70 -3.38 4.09
C ILE A 113 2.42 -3.16 4.89
N VAL A 114 1.62 -2.19 4.46
CA VAL A 114 0.20 -2.08 4.83
C VAL A 114 -0.64 -2.26 3.57
N SER A 115 -1.37 -3.37 3.49
CA SER A 115 -2.23 -3.71 2.35
C SER A 115 -3.69 -3.58 2.75
N MET A 116 -4.40 -2.63 2.13
CA MET A 116 -5.77 -2.25 2.45
C MET A 116 -6.73 -2.70 1.35
N CYS A 117 -7.68 -3.55 1.67
CA CYS A 117 -8.74 -4.04 0.76
C CYS A 117 -8.18 -4.51 -0.61
N ALA A 118 -7.02 -5.18 -0.60
CA ALA A 118 -6.38 -5.66 -1.82
C ALA A 118 -7.13 -6.85 -2.43
N PRO A 119 -7.34 -6.89 -3.76
CA PRO A 119 -7.94 -8.02 -4.44
C PRO A 119 -6.96 -9.21 -4.54
N LEU A 120 -7.50 -10.42 -4.50
CA LEU A 120 -6.74 -11.65 -4.70
C LEU A 120 -7.45 -12.63 -5.66
N TYR A 121 -8.73 -12.89 -5.42
CA TYR A 121 -9.56 -13.78 -6.25
C TYR A 121 -10.69 -13.04 -6.94
N MET A 122 -11.16 -11.94 -6.34
CA MET A 122 -12.37 -11.25 -6.76
C MET A 122 -13.62 -12.16 -6.71
N HIS A 123 -14.71 -11.72 -7.32
CA HIS A 123 -15.88 -12.56 -7.49
C HIS A 123 -15.72 -13.50 -8.69
N PRO A 124 -16.19 -14.76 -8.61
CA PRO A 124 -16.00 -15.75 -9.70
C PRO A 124 -16.51 -15.30 -11.06
N TRP A 125 -17.57 -14.48 -11.09
CA TRP A 125 -18.14 -13.96 -12.35
C TRP A 125 -17.41 -12.74 -12.92
N THR A 126 -16.50 -12.10 -12.15
CA THR A 126 -15.87 -10.83 -12.55
C THR A 126 -15.11 -10.98 -13.87
N GLU A 127 -14.33 -12.05 -14.03
CA GLU A 127 -13.57 -12.32 -15.25
C GLU A 127 -14.50 -12.53 -16.46
N LEU A 128 -15.60 -13.28 -16.28
CA LEU A 128 -16.58 -13.50 -17.32
C LEU A 128 -17.26 -12.19 -17.73
N VAL A 129 -17.72 -11.40 -16.77
CA VAL A 129 -18.38 -10.11 -17.02
C VAL A 129 -17.44 -9.15 -17.74
N VAL A 130 -16.20 -9.02 -17.27
CA VAL A 130 -15.18 -8.17 -17.92
C VAL A 130 -14.87 -8.67 -19.32
N GLY A 131 -14.71 -9.99 -19.51
CA GLY A 131 -14.43 -10.60 -20.80
C GLY A 131 -15.56 -10.42 -21.83
N LEU A 132 -16.82 -10.40 -21.39
CA LEU A 132 -17.98 -10.12 -22.24
C LEU A 132 -18.14 -8.61 -22.48
N ALA A 133 -18.05 -7.81 -21.41
CA ALA A 133 -18.26 -6.37 -21.47
C ALA A 133 -17.28 -5.67 -22.43
N LYS A 134 -15.99 -6.04 -22.41
CA LYS A 134 -14.99 -5.44 -23.30
C LYS A 134 -15.25 -5.67 -24.80
N ARG A 135 -16.02 -6.70 -25.17
CA ARG A 135 -16.41 -6.98 -26.58
C ARG A 135 -17.52 -6.06 -27.05
N VAL A 136 -18.31 -5.52 -26.11
CA VAL A 136 -19.46 -4.66 -26.39
C VAL A 136 -19.09 -3.20 -26.19
N THR A 137 -18.35 -2.89 -25.12
CA THR A 137 -17.92 -1.52 -24.79
C THR A 137 -16.56 -1.52 -24.10
N PRO A 138 -15.62 -0.64 -24.53
CA PRO A 138 -14.32 -0.50 -23.88
C PRO A 138 -14.43 0.20 -22.51
N LEU A 139 -15.54 0.87 -22.24
CA LEU A 139 -15.77 1.68 -21.04
C LEU A 139 -17.11 1.32 -20.41
N LEU A 140 -17.12 1.07 -19.11
CA LEU A 140 -18.36 0.98 -18.33
C LEU A 140 -18.48 2.21 -17.40
N PRO A 141 -19.73 2.65 -17.09
CA PRO A 141 -19.93 3.69 -16.10
C PRO A 141 -19.33 3.28 -14.76
N SER A 142 -18.52 4.15 -14.18
CA SER A 142 -18.00 3.95 -12.83
C SER A 142 -19.13 4.16 -11.81
N LEU A 143 -19.28 3.24 -10.85
CA LEU A 143 -20.23 3.38 -9.76
C LEU A 143 -19.79 4.46 -8.74
N GLY A 144 -18.58 5.03 -8.93
CA GLY A 144 -17.97 6.01 -8.05
C GLY A 144 -17.21 5.34 -6.90
N GLU A 145 -16.81 6.15 -5.91
CA GLU A 145 -16.14 5.63 -4.73
C GLU A 145 -17.12 4.78 -3.88
N ASP A 146 -16.67 3.60 -3.49
CA ASP A 146 -17.39 2.75 -2.53
C ASP A 146 -17.06 3.19 -1.10
N VAL A 147 -17.77 4.23 -0.67
CA VAL A 147 -17.78 4.77 0.69
C VAL A 147 -19.22 4.90 1.16
N HIS A 148 -19.44 4.86 2.48
CA HIS A 148 -20.78 4.98 3.03
C HIS A 148 -21.49 6.25 2.52
N TRP A 149 -22.78 6.16 2.18
CA TRP A 149 -23.53 7.24 1.52
C TRP A 149 -23.51 8.58 2.25
N GLN A 150 -23.44 8.57 3.60
CA GLN A 150 -23.33 9.79 4.43
C GLN A 150 -21.98 10.48 4.24
N ILE A 151 -20.92 9.72 4.04
CA ILE A 151 -19.56 10.20 3.79
C ILE A 151 -19.44 10.70 2.35
N ARG A 152 -19.98 9.95 1.38
CA ARG A 152 -19.94 10.28 -0.05
C ARG A 152 -20.50 11.69 -0.37
N ARG A 153 -21.44 12.17 0.43
CA ARG A 153 -22.00 13.53 0.29
C ARG A 153 -21.02 14.63 0.64
N ARG A 154 -19.98 14.34 1.43
CA ARG A 154 -18.99 15.31 1.92
C ARG A 154 -17.79 15.49 1.01
N TYR A 155 -17.51 14.51 0.13
CA TYR A 155 -16.36 14.53 -0.76
C TYR A 155 -16.78 14.83 -2.21
N LYS A 156 -15.99 15.67 -2.90
CA LYS A 156 -16.09 15.80 -4.35
C LYS A 156 -15.63 14.49 -5.00
N ARG A 157 -16.26 14.11 -6.09
CA ARG A 157 -15.85 12.94 -6.87
C ARG A 157 -14.54 13.25 -7.59
N ASP A 158 -13.45 12.58 -7.18
CA ASP A 158 -12.14 12.63 -7.84
C ASP A 158 -11.85 11.36 -8.66
N VAL A 159 -12.87 10.52 -8.87
CA VAL A 159 -12.77 9.30 -9.66
C VAL A 159 -13.31 9.48 -11.07
N TYR A 160 -12.78 8.70 -12.00
CA TYR A 160 -13.31 8.70 -13.37
C TYR A 160 -14.78 8.31 -13.42
N ARG A 161 -15.53 8.98 -14.32
CA ARG A 161 -16.93 8.63 -14.62
C ARG A 161 -17.03 7.30 -15.37
N TRP A 162 -15.94 6.84 -15.96
CA TRP A 162 -15.86 5.65 -16.79
C TRP A 162 -14.72 4.76 -16.33
N MET A 163 -14.98 3.45 -16.28
CA MET A 163 -14.01 2.41 -15.95
C MET A 163 -13.55 1.70 -17.22
N PRO A 164 -12.26 1.76 -17.60
CA PRO A 164 -11.74 1.04 -18.74
C PRO A 164 -11.70 -0.47 -18.46
N MET A 165 -12.36 -1.26 -19.31
CA MET A 165 -12.38 -2.72 -19.15
C MET A 165 -11.01 -3.36 -19.38
N ALA A 166 -10.17 -2.76 -20.25
CA ALA A 166 -8.80 -3.22 -20.46
C ALA A 166 -7.95 -3.12 -19.17
N SER A 167 -8.11 -2.05 -18.40
CA SER A 167 -7.40 -1.86 -17.12
C SER A 167 -7.86 -2.85 -16.06
N VAL A 168 -9.18 -3.10 -15.99
CA VAL A 168 -9.74 -4.13 -15.09
C VAL A 168 -9.23 -5.52 -15.49
N GLU A 169 -9.27 -5.87 -16.77
CA GLU A 169 -8.74 -7.15 -17.26
C GLU A 169 -7.25 -7.31 -16.96
N SER A 170 -6.46 -6.25 -17.15
CA SER A 170 -5.04 -6.26 -16.85
C SER A 170 -4.80 -6.55 -15.36
N MET A 171 -5.56 -5.93 -14.46
CA MET A 171 -5.52 -6.24 -13.03
C MET A 171 -5.88 -7.71 -12.77
N LEU A 172 -6.98 -8.21 -13.35
CA LEU A 172 -7.41 -9.61 -13.14
C LEU A 172 -6.34 -10.61 -13.60
N ARG A 173 -5.65 -10.36 -14.71
CA ARG A 173 -4.54 -11.18 -15.19
C ARG A 173 -3.32 -11.17 -14.27
N PHE A 174 -3.14 -10.14 -13.49
CA PHE A 174 -2.07 -10.02 -12.51
C PHE A 174 -2.32 -10.86 -11.25
N LEU A 175 -3.57 -11.03 -10.81
CA LEU A 175 -3.89 -11.69 -9.54
C LEU A 175 -3.38 -13.14 -9.41
N PRO A 176 -3.37 -14.00 -10.44
CA PRO A 176 -2.76 -15.33 -10.35
C PRO A 176 -1.26 -15.28 -10.02
N GLN A 177 -0.52 -14.33 -10.60
CA GLN A 177 0.88 -14.12 -10.31
C GLN A 177 1.08 -13.68 -8.87
N LEU A 178 0.34 -12.68 -8.41
CA LEU A 178 0.37 -12.24 -7.02
C LEU A 178 0.15 -13.41 -6.05
N ARG A 179 -0.86 -14.27 -6.31
CA ARG A 179 -1.13 -15.44 -5.45
C ARG A 179 0.08 -16.37 -5.32
N ALA A 180 0.80 -16.61 -6.41
CA ALA A 180 1.99 -17.44 -6.42
C ALA A 180 3.17 -16.81 -5.65
N GLU A 181 3.21 -15.48 -5.57
CA GLU A 181 4.28 -14.73 -4.94
C GLU A 181 4.08 -14.44 -3.45
N LEU A 182 2.85 -14.47 -2.94
CA LEU A 182 2.56 -14.18 -1.53
C LEU A 182 3.41 -14.98 -0.52
N PRO A 183 3.76 -16.27 -0.74
CA PRO A 183 4.67 -17.00 0.14
C PRO A 183 6.08 -16.39 0.23
N HIS A 184 6.51 -15.62 -0.77
CA HIS A 184 7.81 -14.95 -0.80
C HIS A 184 7.79 -13.57 -0.12
N VAL A 185 6.62 -13.05 0.23
CA VAL A 185 6.48 -11.82 1.02
C VAL A 185 6.76 -12.16 2.49
N THR A 186 7.99 -11.94 2.93
CA THR A 186 8.47 -12.31 4.28
C THR A 186 8.60 -11.14 5.24
N VAL A 187 8.49 -9.91 4.76
CA VAL A 187 8.56 -8.69 5.57
C VAL A 187 7.31 -8.51 6.44
N PRO A 188 7.41 -7.78 7.56
CA PRO A 188 6.25 -7.44 8.37
C PRO A 188 5.09 -6.90 7.54
N THR A 189 3.90 -7.44 7.71
CA THR A 189 2.74 -7.08 6.87
C THR A 189 1.47 -6.89 7.68
N LEU A 190 0.83 -5.74 7.52
CA LEU A 190 -0.50 -5.44 8.04
C LEU A 190 -1.52 -5.51 6.91
N VAL A 191 -2.43 -6.45 7.00
CA VAL A 191 -3.56 -6.60 6.07
C VAL A 191 -4.81 -5.99 6.72
N MET A 192 -5.48 -5.09 6.01
CA MET A 192 -6.77 -4.53 6.42
C MET A 192 -7.85 -4.89 5.41
N THR A 193 -9.02 -5.29 5.89
CA THR A 193 -10.18 -5.63 5.05
C THR A 193 -11.46 -5.13 5.70
N SER A 194 -12.51 -4.90 4.92
CA SER A 194 -13.83 -4.53 5.44
C SER A 194 -14.87 -5.59 5.08
N ILE A 195 -15.74 -5.91 6.04
CA ILE A 195 -16.83 -6.88 5.81
C ILE A 195 -17.93 -6.32 4.89
N PHE A 196 -18.02 -4.99 4.78
CA PHE A 196 -19.00 -4.30 3.95
C PHE A 196 -18.41 -3.78 2.63
N ASP A 197 -17.24 -4.26 2.25
CA ASP A 197 -16.62 -3.94 0.96
C ASP A 197 -17.43 -4.56 -0.18
N HIS A 198 -17.97 -3.72 -1.07
CA HIS A 198 -18.79 -4.15 -2.22
C HIS A 198 -17.95 -4.38 -3.49
N VAL A 199 -16.65 -4.04 -3.45
CA VAL A 199 -15.73 -4.16 -4.58
C VAL A 199 -14.86 -5.39 -4.44
N VAL A 200 -14.18 -5.54 -3.31
CA VAL A 200 -13.28 -6.65 -3.01
C VAL A 200 -13.84 -7.47 -1.85
N PRO A 201 -14.15 -8.76 -2.06
CA PRO A 201 -14.67 -9.59 -0.97
C PRO A 201 -13.70 -9.65 0.22
N ALA A 202 -14.21 -9.49 1.44
CA ALA A 202 -13.40 -9.56 2.67
C ALA A 202 -12.60 -10.88 2.82
N ARG A 203 -13.03 -11.95 2.15
CA ARG A 203 -12.29 -13.22 2.08
C ARG A 203 -10.90 -13.05 1.44
N ASP A 204 -10.74 -12.12 0.48
CA ASP A 204 -9.48 -11.91 -0.21
C ASP A 204 -8.40 -11.43 0.77
N GLY A 205 -8.73 -10.52 1.69
CA GLY A 205 -7.81 -10.10 2.75
C GLY A 205 -7.43 -11.24 3.69
N ARG A 206 -8.37 -12.11 4.05
CA ARG A 206 -8.08 -13.30 4.87
C ARG A 206 -7.16 -14.30 4.15
N GLU A 207 -7.37 -14.49 2.84
CA GLU A 207 -6.53 -15.38 2.03
C GLU A 207 -5.13 -14.77 1.80
N ILE A 208 -5.01 -13.46 1.57
CA ILE A 208 -3.72 -12.78 1.56
C ILE A 208 -2.98 -13.06 2.87
N TYR A 209 -3.62 -12.77 4.01
CA TYR A 209 -3.02 -13.04 5.33
C TYR A 209 -2.59 -14.49 5.49
N ARG A 210 -3.39 -15.46 5.05
CA ARG A 210 -3.07 -16.88 5.14
C ARG A 210 -1.83 -17.27 4.32
N LEU A 211 -1.74 -16.74 3.07
CA LEU A 211 -0.71 -17.10 2.09
C LEU A 211 0.62 -16.38 2.29
N LEU A 212 0.64 -15.23 2.98
CA LEU A 212 1.88 -14.49 3.27
C LEU A 212 2.92 -15.38 3.97
N GLY A 213 4.17 -15.35 3.46
CA GLY A 213 5.33 -16.00 4.08
C GLY A 213 5.85 -15.29 5.33
N SER A 214 5.40 -14.06 5.59
CA SER A 214 5.79 -13.28 6.76
C SER A 214 5.42 -13.98 8.06
N LYS A 215 6.35 -13.98 9.01
CA LYS A 215 6.12 -14.42 10.41
C LYS A 215 5.47 -13.33 11.26
N GLU A 216 5.66 -12.07 10.89
CA GLU A 216 5.11 -10.88 11.54
C GLU A 216 3.99 -10.31 10.67
N LYS A 217 2.84 -10.96 10.68
CA LYS A 217 1.67 -10.57 9.89
C LYS A 217 0.44 -10.38 10.76
N TYR A 218 -0.35 -9.35 10.42
CA TYR A 218 -1.52 -8.94 11.17
C TYR A 218 -2.71 -8.78 10.23
N LEU A 219 -3.90 -9.14 10.71
CA LEU A 219 -5.15 -8.94 10.00
C LEU A 219 -6.08 -8.06 10.81
N VAL A 220 -6.54 -6.98 10.22
CA VAL A 220 -7.58 -6.10 10.77
C VAL A 220 -8.82 -6.20 9.91
N THR A 221 -9.93 -6.55 10.53
CA THR A 221 -11.25 -6.57 9.88
C THR A 221 -12.07 -5.39 10.38
N LEU A 222 -12.47 -4.51 9.46
CA LEU A 222 -13.27 -3.32 9.73
C LEU A 222 -14.75 -3.63 9.56
N HIS A 223 -15.58 -2.95 10.36
CA HIS A 223 -17.01 -3.30 10.50
C HIS A 223 -17.98 -2.16 10.19
N ARG A 224 -17.50 -0.99 9.73
CA ARG A 224 -18.37 0.17 9.46
C ARG A 224 -18.07 0.84 8.12
N SER A 225 -16.94 0.51 7.50
CA SER A 225 -16.49 1.10 6.26
C SER A 225 -16.81 0.19 5.08
N TYR A 226 -16.90 0.77 3.88
CA TYR A 226 -16.94 0.06 2.61
C TYR A 226 -15.53 -0.12 2.05
N HIS A 227 -15.33 -0.02 0.74
CA HIS A 227 -14.03 -0.30 0.11
C HIS A 227 -12.95 0.73 0.43
N VAL A 228 -13.27 2.03 0.32
CA VAL A 228 -12.27 3.11 0.51
C VAL A 228 -12.15 3.47 2.00
N ILE A 229 -11.57 2.54 2.76
CA ILE A 229 -11.51 2.57 4.23
C ILE A 229 -10.82 3.82 4.82
N MET A 230 -9.93 4.46 4.04
CA MET A 230 -9.22 5.67 4.45
C MET A 230 -10.11 6.92 4.43
N LYS A 231 -11.24 6.88 3.76
CA LYS A 231 -12.21 7.99 3.65
C LYS A 231 -13.51 7.73 4.39
N ASP A 232 -13.71 6.52 4.94
CA ASP A 232 -14.97 6.06 5.49
C ASP A 232 -14.99 6.07 7.03
N HIS A 233 -15.98 5.44 7.63
CA HIS A 233 -16.26 5.49 9.08
C HIS A 233 -15.14 4.98 9.98
N ASP A 234 -14.32 4.04 9.52
CA ASP A 234 -13.20 3.49 10.30
C ASP A 234 -11.87 4.19 10.01
N ARG A 235 -11.85 5.32 9.28
CA ARG A 235 -10.63 6.01 8.84
C ARG A 235 -9.64 6.30 9.97
N GLU A 236 -10.14 6.70 11.14
CA GLU A 236 -9.29 7.02 12.27
C GLU A 236 -8.59 5.79 12.83
N GLU A 237 -9.29 4.64 12.88
CA GLU A 237 -8.69 3.35 13.24
C GLU A 237 -7.65 2.92 12.20
N VAL A 238 -7.95 3.08 10.90
CA VAL A 238 -7.03 2.79 9.80
C VAL A 238 -5.75 3.62 9.93
N PHE A 239 -5.89 4.92 10.19
CA PHE A 239 -4.75 5.84 10.36
C PHE A 239 -3.90 5.46 11.57
N ALA A 240 -4.54 5.25 12.72
CA ALA A 240 -3.85 4.90 13.96
C ALA A 240 -3.10 3.57 13.84
N LYS A 241 -3.73 2.52 13.28
CA LYS A 241 -3.11 1.20 13.10
C LYS A 241 -1.97 1.25 12.08
N THR A 242 -2.11 2.01 10.99
CA THR A 242 -1.06 2.22 9.99
C THR A 242 0.16 2.88 10.62
N ALA A 243 -0.03 4.00 11.32
CA ALA A 243 1.08 4.71 11.95
C ALA A 243 1.74 3.90 13.07
N ALA A 244 0.96 3.20 13.89
CA ALA A 244 1.49 2.33 14.96
C ALA A 244 2.34 1.19 14.38
N PHE A 245 1.88 0.54 13.31
CA PHE A 245 2.61 -0.49 12.61
C PHE A 245 3.95 0.03 12.06
N ILE A 246 3.92 1.14 11.32
CA ILE A 246 5.12 1.75 10.74
C ILE A 246 6.11 2.14 11.85
N THR A 247 5.65 2.80 12.91
CA THR A 247 6.51 3.22 14.02
C THR A 247 7.17 2.04 14.73
N CYS A 248 6.41 0.97 14.95
CA CYS A 248 6.92 -0.25 15.60
C CYS A 248 8.06 -0.88 14.78
N TYR A 249 7.86 -1.04 13.47
CA TYR A 249 8.84 -1.71 12.62
C TYR A 249 9.98 -0.82 12.17
N ALA A 250 9.79 0.48 12.07
CA ALA A 250 10.88 1.43 11.85
C ALA A 250 11.91 1.39 12.99
N SER A 251 11.45 1.28 14.23
CA SER A 251 12.34 1.16 15.40
C SER A 251 13.12 -0.18 15.39
N LYS A 252 12.50 -1.27 15.00
CA LYS A 252 13.16 -2.59 14.89
C LYS A 252 14.20 -2.61 13.76
N ALA A 253 13.88 -2.06 12.58
CA ALA A 253 14.78 -2.02 11.44
C ALA A 253 16.06 -1.23 11.76
N SER A 254 15.93 -0.12 12.49
CA SER A 254 17.08 0.67 12.93
C SER A 254 17.97 -0.06 13.94
N ALA A 255 17.38 -0.89 14.80
CA ALA A 255 18.14 -1.68 15.76
C ALA A 255 18.95 -2.81 15.08
N HIS A 256 18.46 -3.35 13.95
CA HIS A 256 19.18 -4.38 13.19
C HIS A 256 20.22 -3.80 12.22
N GLY A 257 20.04 -2.59 11.70
CA GLY A 257 21.02 -1.89 10.86
C GLY A 257 22.23 -1.33 11.62
N ALA A 258 22.17 -1.34 12.96
CA ALA A 258 23.28 -0.92 13.83
C ALA A 258 24.32 -2.02 14.11
N ILE A 259 24.16 -3.23 13.54
CA ILE A 259 25.12 -4.34 13.71
C ILE A 259 25.89 -4.58 12.43
N ALA A 260 27.12 -4.07 12.45
CA ALA A 260 28.36 -4.38 11.75
C ALA A 260 28.79 -3.46 10.60
N PRO A 261 29.91 -2.73 10.79
CA PRO A 261 30.89 -2.62 9.71
C PRO A 261 31.67 -3.95 9.69
N VAL A 262 31.63 -4.65 8.56
CA VAL A 262 32.56 -5.76 8.30
C VAL A 262 33.96 -5.15 8.23
N GLU A 263 34.80 -5.43 9.22
CA GLU A 263 36.24 -5.21 9.09
C GLU A 263 36.74 -5.98 7.88
N GLN A 264 37.17 -5.25 6.87
CA GLN A 264 38.02 -5.78 5.82
C GLN A 264 39.40 -6.00 6.45
N THR A 265 39.68 -7.23 6.79
CA THR A 265 41.05 -7.67 7.04
C THR A 265 41.80 -7.73 5.73
N ALA A 266 42.93 -7.01 5.70
CA ALA A 266 43.92 -6.95 4.62
C ALA A 266 44.53 -8.30 4.31
#